data_413f4709202c6519d4a860b7c01e6b2a
#
_entry.id   413f4709202c6519d4a860b7c01e6b2a
#
_cell.length_a   1.000
_cell.length_b   1.000
_cell.length_c   1.000
_cell.angle_alpha   90.00
_cell.angle_beta   90.00
_cell.angle_gamma   90.00
#
_symmetry.space_group_name_H-M   'P 1'
#
loop_
_entity.id
_entity.type
_entity.pdbx_description
1 polymer ?
#
loop_
_entity_poly.entity_id
_entity_poly.type
_entity_poly.pdbx_seq_one_letter_code
_entity_poly.pdbx_strand_id
1 'polypeptide(L)'
;KKVDSYNPVPASLTAEQAKLVYGVQGNLWVEYIPTPEHVEYMIYPRILALAETAWSAPERKSWPDFHARALSAVADLQAKGYHPFDLKKEIGSRPESLQSVSHLALDKKVIYNSPYSSHYPAQGNTALTDGIRGDWTYGDGSWQGFISDNRLDVTIDMEKETSIHSVTAAFMQVVGAEVFLPETVVISISDDGTHFTELRNQHFEVSKETPIRFTDISWQGEAKGRYVRYQAQAGSEFGGWIFTDEIIVK
;
A
#
# COMPACT_ATOMS: atom_id res chain seq x y z
N LYS A 1 -7.82 8.70 -8.14
CA LYS A 1 -7.50 9.57 -6.97
C LYS A 1 -6.46 10.64 -7.32
N LYS A 2 -5.21 10.33 -7.72
CA LYS A 2 -4.14 11.32 -8.00
C LYS A 2 -4.56 12.38 -9.01
N VAL A 3 -5.23 12.02 -10.10
CA VAL A 3 -5.74 12.98 -11.09
C VAL A 3 -6.89 13.81 -10.53
N ASP A 4 -7.73 13.22 -9.70
CA ASP A 4 -8.88 13.90 -9.08
C ASP A 4 -8.42 15.01 -8.11
N SER A 5 -7.35 14.77 -7.36
CA SER A 5 -6.76 15.78 -6.47
C SER A 5 -5.90 16.83 -7.19
N TYR A 6 -5.56 16.60 -8.46
CA TYR A 6 -4.72 17.51 -9.24
C TYR A 6 -5.47 18.79 -9.59
N ASN A 7 -4.86 19.95 -9.27
CA ASN A 7 -5.32 21.25 -9.73
C ASN A 7 -4.37 21.78 -10.82
N PRO A 8 -4.83 21.92 -12.06
CA PRO A 8 -3.99 22.41 -13.17
C PRO A 8 -3.58 23.90 -13.02
N VAL A 9 -4.25 24.65 -12.14
CA VAL A 9 -3.92 26.06 -11.85
C VAL A 9 -3.27 26.10 -10.45
N PRO A 10 -1.93 26.17 -10.33
CA PRO A 10 -1.28 26.28 -9.04
C PRO A 10 -1.73 27.51 -8.26
N ALA A 11 -1.90 27.34 -6.95
CA ALA A 11 -2.32 28.44 -6.07
C ALA A 11 -1.31 29.60 -5.98
N SER A 12 -0.06 29.39 -6.44
CA SER A 12 0.98 30.40 -6.50
C SER A 12 0.82 31.40 -7.67
N LEU A 13 -0.05 31.12 -8.64
CA LEU A 13 -0.27 31.99 -9.78
C LEU A 13 -1.19 33.16 -9.41
N THR A 14 -0.87 34.34 -9.96
CA THR A 14 -1.80 35.48 -9.92
C THR A 14 -3.01 35.20 -10.80
N ALA A 15 -4.10 35.95 -10.59
CA ALA A 15 -5.32 35.83 -11.41
C ALA A 15 -5.04 36.03 -12.91
N GLU A 16 -4.13 36.92 -13.28
CA GLU A 16 -3.74 37.16 -14.67
C GLU A 16 -2.92 35.97 -15.23
N GLN A 17 -2.01 35.44 -14.45
CA GLN A 17 -1.24 34.25 -14.86
C GLN A 17 -2.11 33.00 -14.97
N ALA A 18 -3.08 32.84 -14.07
CA ALA A 18 -4.04 31.73 -14.12
C ALA A 18 -4.84 31.68 -15.43
N LYS A 19 -5.14 32.83 -16.04
CA LYS A 19 -5.81 32.95 -17.34
C LYS A 19 -4.99 32.39 -18.52
N LEU A 20 -3.68 32.22 -18.34
CA LEU A 20 -2.79 31.65 -19.34
C LEU A 20 -2.75 30.12 -19.32
N VAL A 21 -3.40 29.49 -18.34
CA VAL A 21 -3.58 28.03 -18.30
C VAL A 21 -4.81 27.67 -19.14
N TYR A 22 -4.57 27.26 -20.37
CA TYR A 22 -5.66 27.00 -21.34
C TYR A 22 -6.22 25.57 -21.25
N GLY A 23 -5.57 24.66 -20.54
CA GLY A 23 -6.01 23.27 -20.43
C GLY A 23 -4.98 22.36 -19.80
N VAL A 24 -5.24 21.06 -19.92
CA VAL A 24 -4.39 19.99 -19.43
C VAL A 24 -4.00 19.05 -20.56
N GLN A 25 -2.84 18.42 -20.46
CA GLN A 25 -2.31 17.47 -21.43
C GLN A 25 -1.94 16.17 -20.73
N GLY A 26 -2.34 15.04 -21.30
CA GLY A 26 -1.86 13.72 -20.94
C GLY A 26 -1.07 13.11 -22.08
N ASN A 27 0.13 12.61 -21.80
CA ASN A 27 0.96 11.93 -22.80
C ASN A 27 0.84 10.42 -22.63
N LEU A 28 0.69 9.70 -23.74
CA LEU A 28 0.84 8.25 -23.81
C LEU A 28 2.13 7.91 -24.52
N TRP A 29 3.10 7.37 -23.77
CA TRP A 29 4.36 6.89 -24.29
C TRP A 29 4.19 5.44 -24.77
N VAL A 30 4.48 5.17 -26.03
CA VAL A 30 4.07 3.92 -26.69
C VAL A 30 5.20 2.89 -26.87
N GLU A 31 6.37 3.11 -26.32
CA GLU A 31 7.55 2.24 -26.46
C GLU A 31 7.26 0.76 -26.11
N TYR A 32 6.31 0.53 -25.21
CA TYR A 32 5.90 -0.79 -24.75
C TYR A 32 4.43 -1.11 -25.02
N ILE A 33 3.81 -0.41 -25.98
CA ILE A 33 2.40 -0.56 -26.33
C ILE A 33 2.30 -1.09 -27.78
N PRO A 34 2.28 -2.41 -27.96
CA PRO A 34 2.45 -3.02 -29.27
C PRO A 34 1.18 -3.07 -30.13
N THR A 35 -0.02 -2.88 -29.53
CA THR A 35 -1.30 -3.05 -30.26
C THR A 35 -2.28 -1.92 -29.99
N PRO A 36 -3.24 -1.65 -30.90
CA PRO A 36 -4.31 -0.68 -30.68
C PRO A 36 -5.14 -0.97 -29.42
N GLU A 37 -5.43 -2.23 -29.15
CA GLU A 37 -6.19 -2.66 -27.95
C GLU A 37 -5.43 -2.30 -26.67
N HIS A 38 -4.10 -2.40 -26.70
CA HIS A 38 -3.27 -1.98 -25.56
C HIS A 38 -3.26 -0.45 -25.42
N VAL A 39 -3.34 0.31 -26.51
CA VAL A 39 -3.56 1.76 -26.45
C VAL A 39 -4.89 2.08 -25.75
N GLU A 40 -5.97 1.41 -26.12
CA GLU A 40 -7.29 1.60 -25.52
C GLU A 40 -7.28 1.26 -24.03
N TYR A 41 -6.65 0.14 -23.65
CA TYR A 41 -6.44 -0.28 -22.27
C TYR A 41 -5.66 0.75 -21.44
N MET A 42 -4.66 1.39 -22.02
CA MET A 42 -3.84 2.38 -21.32
C MET A 42 -4.53 3.75 -21.23
N ILE A 43 -5.32 4.14 -22.24
CA ILE A 43 -6.02 5.43 -22.29
C ILE A 43 -7.27 5.39 -21.40
N TYR A 44 -8.13 4.38 -21.58
CA TYR A 44 -9.42 4.31 -20.90
C TYR A 44 -9.32 3.49 -19.59
N PRO A 45 -9.88 3.98 -18.47
CA PRO A 45 -10.66 5.22 -18.27
C PRO A 45 -9.82 6.45 -17.87
N ARG A 46 -8.50 6.39 -17.92
CA ARG A 46 -7.62 7.47 -17.42
C ARG A 46 -7.89 8.82 -18.07
N ILE A 47 -8.21 8.82 -19.35
CA ILE A 47 -8.56 10.05 -20.07
C ILE A 47 -9.84 10.70 -19.54
N LEU A 48 -10.77 9.91 -18.99
CA LEU A 48 -11.99 10.45 -18.38
C LEU A 48 -11.68 11.26 -17.12
N ALA A 49 -10.67 10.81 -16.32
CA ALA A 49 -10.22 11.56 -15.16
C ALA A 49 -9.50 12.86 -15.56
N LEU A 50 -8.78 12.86 -16.68
CA LEU A 50 -8.18 14.06 -17.22
C LEU A 50 -9.25 15.05 -17.72
N ALA A 51 -10.29 14.54 -18.40
CA ALA A 51 -11.46 15.34 -18.82
C ALA A 51 -12.18 15.93 -17.60
N GLU A 52 -12.42 15.15 -16.55
CA GLU A 52 -13.01 15.65 -15.29
C GLU A 52 -12.20 16.82 -14.72
N THR A 53 -10.88 16.70 -14.70
CA THR A 53 -9.99 17.75 -14.22
C THR A 53 -10.02 19.01 -15.09
N ALA A 54 -10.21 18.85 -16.40
CA ALA A 54 -10.27 19.97 -17.33
C ALA A 54 -11.61 20.73 -17.32
N TRP A 55 -12.72 20.02 -17.06
CA TRP A 55 -14.07 20.57 -17.16
C TRP A 55 -14.73 20.93 -15.84
N SER A 56 -14.28 20.30 -14.73
CA SER A 56 -14.88 20.50 -13.41
C SER A 56 -14.07 21.50 -12.58
N ALA A 57 -14.78 22.44 -11.97
CA ALA A 57 -14.17 23.30 -10.96
C ALA A 57 -13.64 22.44 -9.80
N PRO A 58 -12.44 22.75 -9.23
CA PRO A 58 -11.80 21.92 -8.21
C PRO A 58 -12.71 21.60 -7.02
N GLU A 59 -13.54 22.56 -6.60
CA GLU A 59 -14.46 22.43 -5.47
C GLU A 59 -15.68 21.53 -5.76
N ARG A 60 -15.93 21.19 -7.03
CA ARG A 60 -17.02 20.31 -7.46
C ARG A 60 -16.58 18.88 -7.70
N LYS A 61 -15.26 18.61 -7.67
CA LYS A 61 -14.75 17.26 -7.89
C LYS A 61 -15.08 16.36 -6.71
N SER A 62 -15.61 15.19 -7.00
CA SER A 62 -15.95 14.17 -6.02
C SER A 62 -15.50 12.81 -6.56
N TRP A 63 -14.51 12.20 -5.90
CA TRP A 63 -14.02 10.88 -6.30
C TRP A 63 -15.13 9.82 -6.36
N PRO A 64 -16.02 9.68 -5.35
CA PRO A 64 -17.08 8.68 -5.41
C PRO A 64 -18.02 8.88 -6.61
N ASP A 65 -18.40 10.13 -6.90
CA ASP A 65 -19.25 10.45 -8.04
C ASP A 65 -18.55 10.18 -9.37
N PHE A 66 -17.32 10.68 -9.53
CA PHE A 66 -16.52 10.41 -10.73
C PHE A 66 -16.31 8.90 -10.94
N HIS A 67 -15.98 8.15 -9.90
CA HIS A 67 -15.74 6.71 -9.98
C HIS A 67 -16.99 5.95 -10.45
N ALA A 68 -18.17 6.29 -9.92
CA ALA A 68 -19.43 5.69 -10.36
C ALA A 68 -19.71 5.96 -11.85
N ARG A 69 -19.50 7.20 -12.31
CA ARG A 69 -19.65 7.57 -13.74
C ARG A 69 -18.59 6.88 -14.62
N ALA A 70 -17.37 6.74 -14.14
CA ALA A 70 -16.30 6.05 -14.87
C ALA A 70 -16.57 4.55 -15.02
N LEU A 71 -17.15 3.89 -14.01
CA LEU A 71 -17.60 2.49 -14.13
C LEU A 71 -18.65 2.31 -15.22
N SER A 72 -19.65 3.22 -15.29
CA SER A 72 -20.66 3.21 -16.35
C SER A 72 -20.03 3.43 -17.73
N ALA A 73 -19.15 4.42 -17.85
CA ALA A 73 -18.46 4.72 -19.11
C ALA A 73 -17.58 3.56 -19.59
N VAL A 74 -16.90 2.86 -18.70
CA VAL A 74 -16.12 1.65 -19.06
C VAL A 74 -17.03 0.56 -19.61
N ALA A 75 -18.20 0.32 -19.00
CA ALA A 75 -19.16 -0.65 -19.51
C ALA A 75 -19.68 -0.27 -20.91
N ASP A 76 -19.97 1.01 -21.13
CA ASP A 76 -20.40 1.52 -22.44
C ASP A 76 -19.31 1.38 -23.52
N LEU A 77 -18.05 1.63 -23.16
CA LEU A 77 -16.91 1.43 -24.07
C LEU A 77 -16.76 -0.03 -24.45
N GLN A 78 -16.84 -0.94 -23.47
CA GLN A 78 -16.79 -2.40 -23.71
C GLN A 78 -17.92 -2.86 -24.63
N ALA A 79 -19.13 -2.37 -24.41
CA ALA A 79 -20.29 -2.68 -25.26
C ALA A 79 -20.13 -2.19 -26.72
N LYS A 80 -19.32 -1.16 -26.93
CA LYS A 80 -18.96 -0.63 -28.27
C LYS A 80 -17.75 -1.33 -28.90
N GLY A 81 -17.17 -2.34 -28.24
CA GLY A 81 -16.05 -3.10 -28.76
C GLY A 81 -14.67 -2.52 -28.46
N TYR A 82 -14.56 -1.49 -27.60
CA TYR A 82 -13.29 -1.00 -27.10
C TYR A 82 -12.75 -1.88 -25.97
N HIS A 83 -11.45 -1.81 -25.71
CA HIS A 83 -10.72 -2.62 -24.73
C HIS A 83 -10.21 -1.77 -23.55
N PRO A 84 -11.09 -1.06 -22.80
CA PRO A 84 -10.67 -0.26 -21.67
C PRO A 84 -10.13 -1.15 -20.54
N PHE A 85 -9.28 -0.58 -19.68
CA PHE A 85 -8.97 -1.20 -18.40
C PHE A 85 -10.26 -1.49 -17.63
N ASP A 86 -10.44 -2.72 -17.18
CA ASP A 86 -11.62 -3.13 -16.40
C ASP A 86 -11.56 -2.52 -15.00
N LEU A 87 -12.23 -1.39 -14.84
CA LEU A 87 -12.23 -0.64 -13.58
C LEU A 87 -12.88 -1.42 -12.40
N LYS A 88 -13.69 -2.44 -12.68
CA LYS A 88 -14.24 -3.33 -11.65
C LYS A 88 -13.17 -4.25 -11.04
N LYS A 89 -12.11 -4.49 -11.80
CA LYS A 89 -10.92 -5.23 -11.36
C LYS A 89 -9.79 -4.30 -10.92
N GLU A 90 -10.11 -3.04 -10.63
CA GLU A 90 -9.13 -2.11 -10.12
C GLU A 90 -8.55 -2.64 -8.81
N ILE A 91 -7.27 -3.01 -8.89
CA ILE A 91 -6.46 -3.30 -7.72
C ILE A 91 -5.90 -1.96 -7.23
N GLY A 92 -6.75 -1.05 -6.86
CA GLY A 92 -6.30 0.32 -6.66
C GLY A 92 -6.88 1.02 -5.45
N SER A 93 -7.63 0.30 -4.64
CA SER A 93 -8.02 0.82 -3.34
C SER A 93 -7.83 -0.24 -2.28
N ARG A 94 -7.02 0.07 -1.31
CA ARG A 94 -7.07 -0.60 -0.01
C ARG A 94 -7.97 0.26 0.88
N PRO A 95 -9.24 -0.14 1.08
CA PRO A 95 -10.14 0.60 1.97
C PRO A 95 -9.55 0.79 3.36
N GLU A 96 -8.68 -0.12 3.78
CA GLU A 96 -7.94 -0.12 5.04
C GLU A 96 -7.06 1.12 5.18
N SER A 97 -6.56 1.69 4.07
CA SER A 97 -5.71 2.89 4.09
C SER A 97 -6.48 4.20 4.30
N LEU A 98 -7.81 4.15 4.28
CA LEU A 98 -8.65 5.34 4.39
C LEU A 98 -8.99 5.72 5.83
N GLN A 99 -8.70 4.85 6.80
CA GLN A 99 -9.03 5.05 8.20
C GLN A 99 -7.88 4.60 9.09
N SER A 100 -7.66 5.33 10.17
CA SER A 100 -6.71 4.89 11.19
C SER A 100 -7.20 3.63 11.90
N VAL A 101 -6.27 2.72 12.17
CA VAL A 101 -6.54 1.48 12.90
C VAL A 101 -6.22 1.68 14.38
N SER A 102 -7.18 1.44 15.25
CA SER A 102 -6.96 1.42 16.70
C SER A 102 -6.62 0.01 17.18
N HIS A 103 -5.52 -0.11 17.91
CA HIS A 103 -5.04 -1.38 18.47
C HIS A 103 -4.15 -1.15 19.69
N LEU A 104 -3.79 -2.23 20.41
CA LEU A 104 -3.05 -2.13 21.69
C LEU A 104 -1.61 -1.60 21.53
N ALA A 105 -1.00 -1.79 20.37
CA ALA A 105 0.35 -1.31 20.08
C ALA A 105 0.40 0.11 19.49
N LEU A 106 -0.73 0.83 19.40
CA LEU A 106 -0.76 2.18 18.86
C LEU A 106 0.17 3.11 19.66
N ASP A 107 1.03 3.84 18.94
CA ASP A 107 2.06 4.76 19.47
C ASP A 107 3.12 4.08 20.38
N LYS A 108 3.20 2.74 20.38
CA LYS A 108 4.21 2.02 21.17
C LYS A 108 5.57 2.04 20.47
N LYS A 109 6.61 1.97 21.31
CA LYS A 109 8.00 1.97 20.84
C LYS A 109 8.29 0.69 20.05
N VAL A 110 8.80 0.87 18.83
CA VAL A 110 9.36 -0.21 18.01
C VAL A 110 10.88 -0.25 18.14
N ILE A 111 11.43 -1.42 18.44
CA ILE A 111 12.85 -1.72 18.46
C ILE A 111 13.16 -2.47 17.17
N TYR A 112 13.96 -1.87 16.31
CA TYR A 112 14.35 -2.44 15.03
C TYR A 112 15.61 -3.30 15.22
N ASN A 113 15.44 -4.63 15.20
CA ASN A 113 16.55 -5.58 15.23
C ASN A 113 17.20 -5.71 13.83
N SER A 114 16.44 -5.47 12.77
CA SER A 114 16.92 -5.21 11.41
C SER A 114 16.53 -3.81 10.98
N PRO A 115 17.43 -3.04 10.36
CA PRO A 115 17.09 -1.68 9.93
C PRO A 115 16.14 -1.68 8.74
N TYR A 116 15.20 -0.74 8.73
CA TYR A 116 14.45 -0.41 7.51
C TYR A 116 15.30 0.42 6.55
N SER A 117 14.90 0.45 5.29
CA SER A 117 15.60 1.21 4.25
C SER A 117 15.34 2.72 4.38
N SER A 118 16.39 3.52 4.22
CA SER A 118 16.25 4.98 4.13
C SER A 118 15.51 5.46 2.88
N HIS A 119 15.35 4.62 1.87
CA HIS A 119 14.56 4.95 0.66
C HIS A 119 13.05 4.80 0.89
N TYR A 120 12.66 3.93 1.81
CA TYR A 120 11.26 3.65 2.16
C TYR A 120 11.06 3.63 3.66
N PRO A 121 11.29 4.76 4.35
CA PRO A 121 11.22 4.81 5.81
C PRO A 121 9.80 4.88 6.36
N ALA A 122 8.79 5.12 5.51
CA ALA A 122 7.45 5.52 5.92
C ALA A 122 7.52 6.70 6.93
N GLN A 123 6.92 6.57 8.11
CA GLN A 123 7.01 7.57 9.19
C GLN A 123 8.22 7.32 10.13
N GLY A 124 9.22 6.56 9.67
CA GLY A 124 10.41 6.25 10.44
C GLY A 124 10.15 5.26 11.58
N ASN A 125 10.65 5.56 12.78
CA ASN A 125 10.58 4.62 13.91
C ASN A 125 9.17 4.37 14.46
N THR A 126 8.17 5.16 14.06
CA THR A 126 6.77 5.01 14.49
C THR A 126 5.90 4.31 13.45
N ALA A 127 6.40 4.12 12.24
CA ALA A 127 5.64 3.65 11.08
C ALA A 127 4.86 2.35 11.27
N LEU A 128 5.35 1.46 12.13
CA LEU A 128 4.71 0.14 12.34
C LEU A 128 3.70 0.13 13.49
N THR A 129 3.47 1.29 14.13
CA THR A 129 2.56 1.45 15.26
C THR A 129 1.84 2.79 15.26
N ASP A 130 1.76 3.48 14.11
CA ASP A 130 1.12 4.80 13.99
C ASP A 130 -0.38 4.72 13.61
N GLY A 131 -0.88 3.51 13.42
CA GLY A 131 -2.26 3.24 13.05
C GLY A 131 -2.58 3.53 11.58
N ILE A 132 -1.58 3.77 10.73
CA ILE A 132 -1.77 4.12 9.33
C ILE A 132 -1.48 2.89 8.43
N ARG A 133 -2.50 2.46 7.70
CA ARG A 133 -2.33 1.39 6.70
C ARG A 133 -1.89 1.98 5.36
N GLY A 134 -0.95 1.32 4.73
CA GLY A 134 -0.49 1.70 3.40
C GLY A 134 -1.56 1.50 2.33
N ASP A 135 -1.57 2.36 1.31
CA ASP A 135 -2.41 2.21 0.13
C ASP A 135 -1.80 1.17 -0.83
N TRP A 136 -2.29 1.06 -2.02
CA TRP A 136 -1.91 0.01 -2.98
C TRP A 136 -0.51 0.19 -3.63
N THR A 137 0.19 1.26 -3.34
CA THR A 137 1.53 1.52 -3.86
C THR A 137 2.54 1.68 -2.73
N TYR A 138 3.67 0.96 -2.81
CA TYR A 138 4.75 1.07 -1.82
C TYR A 138 5.40 2.47 -1.74
N GLY A 139 5.13 3.35 -2.72
CA GLY A 139 5.62 4.72 -2.75
C GLY A 139 4.66 5.75 -2.15
N ASP A 140 3.62 5.35 -1.42
CA ASP A 140 2.63 6.25 -0.81
C ASP A 140 3.12 6.95 0.46
N GLY A 141 4.24 6.48 1.03
CA GLY A 141 4.83 7.00 2.26
C GLY A 141 4.32 6.33 3.55
N SER A 142 3.48 5.30 3.44
CA SER A 142 2.95 4.54 4.59
C SER A 142 3.49 3.11 4.68
N TRP A 143 4.12 2.61 3.61
CA TRP A 143 4.80 1.32 3.59
C TRP A 143 6.25 1.48 3.99
N GLN A 144 6.69 0.73 4.97
CA GLN A 144 8.09 0.66 5.38
C GLN A 144 8.79 -0.52 4.68
N GLY A 145 9.92 -0.24 4.03
CA GLY A 145 10.65 -1.21 3.21
C GLY A 145 11.88 -1.77 3.90
N PHE A 146 12.09 -3.08 3.79
CA PHE A 146 13.22 -3.83 4.33
C PHE A 146 13.90 -4.59 3.19
N ILE A 147 15.22 -4.46 3.09
CA ILE A 147 16.04 -5.15 2.09
C ILE A 147 17.27 -5.82 2.72
N SER A 148 17.77 -5.33 3.86
CA SER A 148 18.91 -5.89 4.54
C SER A 148 18.62 -7.31 5.00
N ASP A 149 19.43 -8.26 4.58
CA ASP A 149 19.26 -9.70 4.84
C ASP A 149 17.86 -10.22 4.44
N ASN A 150 17.15 -9.48 3.57
CA ASN A 150 15.80 -9.77 3.10
C ASN A 150 14.81 -10.05 4.22
N ARG A 151 14.89 -9.27 5.32
CA ARG A 151 14.04 -9.54 6.48
C ARG A 151 13.56 -8.29 7.22
N LEU A 152 12.37 -8.42 7.76
CA LEU A 152 11.82 -7.63 8.85
C LEU A 152 12.13 -8.35 10.17
N ASP A 153 12.66 -7.64 11.15
CA ASP A 153 12.81 -8.13 12.52
C ASP A 153 12.65 -6.96 13.49
N VAL A 154 11.50 -6.91 14.14
CA VAL A 154 11.15 -5.82 15.06
C VAL A 154 10.52 -6.34 16.35
N THR A 155 10.73 -5.60 17.42
CA THR A 155 10.11 -5.87 18.72
C THR A 155 9.37 -4.64 19.20
N ILE A 156 8.08 -4.79 19.52
CA ILE A 156 7.23 -3.75 20.08
C ILE A 156 7.24 -3.86 21.59
N ASP A 157 7.56 -2.77 22.30
CA ASP A 157 7.45 -2.69 23.77
C ASP A 157 6.04 -2.20 24.14
N MET A 158 5.19 -3.09 24.63
CA MET A 158 3.85 -2.76 25.11
C MET A 158 3.86 -1.98 26.45
N GLU A 159 5.07 -1.65 26.98
CA GLU A 159 5.34 -0.93 28.23
C GLU A 159 4.99 -1.69 29.51
N LYS A 160 4.05 -2.59 29.44
CA LYS A 160 3.58 -3.45 30.53
C LYS A 160 3.13 -4.80 30.00
N GLU A 161 3.04 -5.76 30.88
CA GLU A 161 2.40 -7.05 30.58
C GLU A 161 0.98 -6.81 30.08
N THR A 162 0.66 -7.32 28.88
CA THR A 162 -0.58 -7.08 28.17
C THR A 162 -1.16 -8.41 27.69
N SER A 163 -2.45 -8.61 27.84
CA SER A 163 -3.17 -9.75 27.24
C SER A 163 -3.36 -9.48 25.75
N ILE A 164 -2.99 -10.43 24.92
CA ILE A 164 -2.96 -10.32 23.45
C ILE A 164 -3.72 -11.48 22.84
N HIS A 165 -4.66 -11.18 21.94
CA HIS A 165 -5.50 -12.14 21.24
C HIS A 165 -5.13 -12.31 19.76
N SER A 166 -4.49 -11.30 19.18
CA SER A 166 -3.96 -11.40 17.81
C SER A 166 -2.81 -10.45 17.57
N VAL A 167 -1.92 -10.84 16.66
CA VAL A 167 -0.85 -10.02 16.10
C VAL A 167 -0.91 -10.16 14.59
N THR A 168 -1.06 -9.05 13.86
CA THR A 168 -1.23 -9.05 12.41
C THR A 168 -0.32 -8.01 11.77
N ALA A 169 0.39 -8.38 10.70
CA ALA A 169 1.05 -7.42 9.82
C ALA A 169 0.60 -7.63 8.38
N ALA A 170 0.44 -6.54 7.63
CA ALA A 170 0.16 -6.62 6.21
C ALA A 170 1.43 -6.58 5.38
N PHE A 171 1.45 -7.33 4.32
CA PHE A 171 2.53 -7.37 3.34
C PHE A 171 1.99 -7.12 1.95
N MET A 172 2.81 -6.51 1.09
CA MET A 172 2.49 -6.37 -0.33
C MET A 172 3.47 -7.16 -1.19
N GLN A 173 2.99 -7.56 -2.35
CA GLN A 173 3.80 -8.07 -3.45
C GLN A 173 3.62 -7.18 -4.66
N VAL A 174 4.73 -6.80 -5.30
CA VAL A 174 4.79 -6.13 -6.61
C VAL A 174 5.96 -6.75 -7.38
N VAL A 175 5.68 -7.80 -8.12
CA VAL A 175 6.71 -8.64 -8.76
C VAL A 175 7.64 -7.85 -9.65
N GLY A 176 7.11 -6.90 -10.45
CA GLY A 176 7.91 -6.05 -11.34
C GLY A 176 8.85 -5.08 -10.64
N ALA A 177 8.67 -4.85 -9.34
CA ALA A 177 9.53 -4.02 -8.50
C ALA A 177 10.36 -4.84 -7.50
N GLU A 178 10.40 -6.15 -7.67
CA GLU A 178 11.10 -7.09 -6.78
C GLU A 178 10.65 -6.99 -5.31
N VAL A 179 9.36 -6.71 -5.10
CA VAL A 179 8.70 -6.72 -3.80
C VAL A 179 7.97 -8.04 -3.66
N PHE A 180 8.28 -8.82 -2.64
CA PHE A 180 7.70 -10.16 -2.44
C PHE A 180 7.06 -10.30 -1.07
N LEU A 181 6.06 -11.19 -0.99
CA LEU A 181 5.54 -11.64 0.29
C LEU A 181 6.63 -12.40 1.05
N PRO A 182 6.62 -12.39 2.38
CA PRO A 182 7.55 -13.19 3.16
C PRO A 182 7.28 -14.69 2.96
N GLU A 183 8.37 -15.45 2.84
CA GLU A 183 8.35 -16.93 2.82
C GLU A 183 8.28 -17.51 4.22
N THR A 184 8.83 -16.83 5.21
CA THR A 184 8.78 -17.27 6.60
C THR A 184 8.35 -16.12 7.50
N VAL A 185 7.42 -16.41 8.43
CA VAL A 185 6.98 -15.48 9.46
C VAL A 185 7.05 -16.16 10.81
N VAL A 186 7.70 -15.49 11.77
CA VAL A 186 7.74 -15.88 13.17
C VAL A 186 7.18 -14.75 14.03
N ILE A 187 6.21 -15.07 14.87
CA ILE A 187 5.63 -14.17 15.85
C ILE A 187 5.89 -14.73 17.23
N SER A 188 6.44 -13.91 18.12
CA SER A 188 6.80 -14.36 19.47
C SER A 188 6.52 -13.28 20.52
N ILE A 189 6.44 -13.68 21.78
CA ILE A 189 6.13 -12.84 22.92
C ILE A 189 7.16 -13.04 24.03
N SER A 190 7.39 -12.00 24.83
CA SER A 190 8.33 -12.04 25.95
C SER A 190 7.90 -11.10 27.08
N ASP A 191 8.27 -11.42 28.30
CA ASP A 191 8.11 -10.54 29.46
C ASP A 191 9.33 -9.66 29.71
N ASP A 192 10.53 -10.13 29.36
CA ASP A 192 11.81 -9.48 29.66
C ASP A 192 12.52 -8.88 28.43
N GLY A 193 11.99 -9.14 27.22
CA GLY A 193 12.57 -8.67 25.96
C GLY A 193 13.80 -9.45 25.50
N THR A 194 14.15 -10.55 26.17
CA THR A 194 15.32 -11.39 25.87
C THR A 194 14.93 -12.85 25.60
N HIS A 195 14.03 -13.39 26.40
CA HIS A 195 13.54 -14.76 26.27
C HIS A 195 12.17 -14.74 25.61
N PHE A 196 12.10 -15.14 24.35
CA PHE A 196 10.87 -15.13 23.57
C PHE A 196 10.25 -16.52 23.47
N THR A 197 8.96 -16.60 23.71
CA THR A 197 8.12 -17.76 23.41
C THR A 197 7.47 -17.59 22.06
N GLU A 198 7.65 -18.55 21.17
CA GLU A 198 7.10 -18.56 19.83
C GLU A 198 5.58 -18.81 19.89
N LEU A 199 4.80 -17.94 19.25
CA LEU A 199 3.36 -18.06 19.10
C LEU A 199 3.00 -18.63 17.72
N ARG A 200 3.78 -18.27 16.70
CA ARG A 200 3.63 -18.74 15.32
C ARG A 200 5.00 -18.82 14.66
N ASN A 201 5.20 -19.91 13.91
CA ASN A 201 6.28 -20.06 12.96
C ASN A 201 5.72 -20.75 11.72
N GLN A 202 5.68 -20.04 10.62
CA GLN A 202 5.05 -20.56 9.41
C GLN A 202 5.85 -20.21 8.18
N HIS A 203 5.98 -21.22 7.33
CA HIS A 203 6.50 -21.10 5.98
C HIS A 203 5.34 -20.95 5.00
N PHE A 204 5.51 -20.10 4.00
CA PHE A 204 4.55 -19.80 2.94
C PHE A 204 5.20 -20.05 1.57
N GLU A 205 4.46 -20.61 0.66
CA GLU A 205 4.87 -20.63 -0.74
C GLU A 205 4.60 -19.28 -1.38
N VAL A 206 5.65 -18.67 -1.93
CA VAL A 206 5.57 -17.39 -2.64
C VAL A 206 5.56 -17.67 -4.13
N SER A 207 4.58 -17.10 -4.85
CA SER A 207 4.42 -17.27 -6.29
C SER A 207 4.49 -15.92 -7.00
N LYS A 208 5.15 -15.89 -8.17
CA LYS A 208 5.19 -14.72 -9.07
C LYS A 208 3.98 -14.64 -10.01
N GLU A 209 3.08 -15.60 -9.99
CA GLU A 209 1.90 -15.63 -10.88
C GLU A 209 0.94 -14.48 -10.64
N THR A 210 0.86 -13.98 -9.39
CA THR A 210 0.05 -12.81 -9.04
C THR A 210 0.95 -11.58 -8.95
N PRO A 211 0.97 -10.71 -9.97
CA PRO A 211 1.91 -9.59 -10.05
C PRO A 211 1.78 -8.59 -8.92
N ILE A 212 0.56 -8.38 -8.42
CA ILE A 212 0.27 -7.47 -7.29
C ILE A 212 -0.66 -8.20 -6.32
N ARG A 213 -0.27 -8.25 -5.06
CA ARG A 213 -1.04 -8.89 -4.00
C ARG A 213 -0.81 -8.20 -2.66
N PHE A 214 -1.87 -8.15 -1.84
CA PHE A 214 -1.80 -7.75 -0.43
C PHE A 214 -2.25 -8.91 0.43
N THR A 215 -1.56 -9.13 1.55
CA THR A 215 -1.85 -10.26 2.43
C THR A 215 -1.61 -9.86 3.87
N ASP A 216 -2.60 -10.04 4.71
CA ASP A 216 -2.43 -9.96 6.17
C ASP A 216 -1.96 -11.31 6.68
N ILE A 217 -0.85 -11.32 7.42
CA ILE A 217 -0.32 -12.52 8.07
C ILE A 217 -0.43 -12.32 9.58
N SER A 218 -1.20 -13.21 10.22
CA SER A 218 -1.58 -13.04 11.62
C SER A 218 -1.42 -14.30 12.45
N TRP A 219 -1.18 -14.13 13.73
CA TRP A 219 -1.43 -15.09 14.77
C TRP A 219 -2.72 -14.71 15.51
N GLN A 220 -3.49 -15.72 15.92
CA GLN A 220 -4.66 -15.59 16.77
C GLN A 220 -4.61 -16.63 17.87
N GLY A 221 -4.95 -16.24 19.10
CA GLY A 221 -4.92 -17.10 20.28
C GLY A 221 -5.06 -16.29 21.56
N GLU A 222 -4.54 -16.81 22.64
CA GLU A 222 -4.43 -16.10 23.91
C GLU A 222 -2.96 -16.16 24.36
N ALA A 223 -2.37 -15.01 24.58
CA ALA A 223 -1.02 -14.86 25.09
C ALA A 223 -0.93 -13.65 26.02
N LYS A 224 0.10 -13.59 26.84
CA LYS A 224 0.34 -12.49 27.76
C LYS A 224 1.83 -12.19 27.83
N GLY A 225 2.19 -10.92 27.70
CA GLY A 225 3.58 -10.48 27.76
C GLY A 225 3.73 -9.00 27.50
N ARG A 226 4.93 -8.49 27.71
CA ARG A 226 5.27 -7.09 27.49
C ARG A 226 5.81 -6.81 26.11
N TYR A 227 6.57 -7.74 25.53
CA TYR A 227 7.23 -7.54 24.24
C TYR A 227 6.64 -8.45 23.18
N VAL A 228 6.27 -7.88 22.02
CA VAL A 228 5.80 -8.60 20.84
C VAL A 228 6.87 -8.49 19.76
N ARG A 229 7.41 -9.62 19.31
CA ARG A 229 8.38 -9.64 18.21
C ARG A 229 7.74 -10.19 16.96
N TYR A 230 7.91 -9.48 15.86
CA TYR A 230 7.46 -9.89 14.53
C TYR A 230 8.66 -10.01 13.61
N GLN A 231 8.83 -11.17 13.02
CA GLN A 231 9.91 -11.47 12.09
C GLN A 231 9.31 -11.99 10.79
N ALA A 232 9.80 -11.47 9.66
CA ALA A 232 9.41 -11.95 8.34
C ALA A 232 10.62 -11.94 7.42
N GLN A 233 10.77 -12.98 6.62
CA GLN A 233 11.92 -13.18 5.74
C GLN A 233 11.45 -13.54 4.34
N ALA A 234 12.00 -12.88 3.31
CA ALA A 234 11.82 -13.26 1.93
C ALA A 234 12.61 -14.54 1.60
N GLY A 235 12.10 -15.32 0.66
CA GLY A 235 12.79 -16.51 0.17
C GLY A 235 14.11 -16.18 -0.52
N SER A 236 15.09 -17.04 -0.36
CA SER A 236 16.42 -16.88 -0.97
C SER A 236 16.40 -16.89 -2.50
N GLU A 237 15.40 -17.54 -3.12
CA GLU A 237 15.23 -17.55 -4.58
C GLU A 237 14.78 -16.23 -5.16
N PHE A 238 14.07 -15.42 -4.37
CA PHE A 238 13.45 -14.22 -4.89
C PHE A 238 14.30 -12.98 -4.64
N GLY A 239 15.05 -12.94 -3.52
CA GLY A 239 15.73 -11.72 -3.10
C GLY A 239 14.74 -10.56 -2.92
N GLY A 240 15.23 -9.32 -2.99
CA GLY A 240 14.38 -8.15 -3.09
C GLY A 240 13.83 -7.63 -1.76
N TRP A 241 12.69 -6.95 -1.86
CA TRP A 241 12.12 -6.16 -0.78
C TRP A 241 11.01 -6.89 -0.03
N ILE A 242 10.95 -6.68 1.29
CA ILE A 242 9.75 -6.86 2.10
C ILE A 242 9.19 -5.47 2.42
N PHE A 243 7.88 -5.28 2.23
CA PHE A 243 7.16 -4.10 2.67
C PHE A 243 6.05 -4.48 3.64
N THR A 244 5.98 -3.74 4.74
CA THR A 244 4.88 -3.82 5.71
C THR A 244 4.44 -2.42 6.11
N ASP A 245 3.18 -2.26 6.51
CA ASP A 245 2.62 -0.96 6.86
C ASP A 245 2.44 -0.80 8.38
N GLU A 246 1.75 -1.72 9.02
CA GLU A 246 1.35 -1.63 10.42
C GLU A 246 1.40 -3.00 11.08
N ILE A 247 1.80 -3.06 12.37
CA ILE A 247 1.70 -4.27 13.18
C ILE A 247 0.60 -4.09 14.21
N ILE A 248 -0.55 -4.66 13.90
CA ILE A 248 -1.78 -4.55 14.67
C ILE A 248 -1.78 -5.60 15.78
N VAL A 249 -1.88 -5.17 17.04
CA VAL A 249 -1.98 -6.04 18.23
C VAL A 249 -3.35 -5.84 18.87
N LYS A 250 -4.09 -6.92 19.11
CA LYS A 250 -5.41 -6.90 19.76
C LYS A 250 -5.51 -7.91 20.88
#